data_a12ac58d75049cc67cfde270d873e4ae
#
_entry.id   a12ac58d75049cc67cfde270d873e4ae
#
_cell.length_a   1.000
_cell.length_b   1.000
_cell.length_c   1.000
_cell.angle_alpha   90.00
_cell.angle_beta   90.00
_cell.angle_gamma   90.00
#
_symmetry.space_group_name_H-M   'P 1'
#
loop_
_entity.id
_entity.type
_entity.pdbx_description
1 polymer ?
#
loop_
_entity_poly.entity_id
_entity_poly.type
_entity_poly.pdbx_seq_one_letter_code
_entity_poly.pdbx_strand_id
1 'polypeptide(L)'
;MKKIIFIFILSSKMSFASFDMNSNIKSSYLHIINLEFKEANKLLDIERKCNSQNGFIPLHENYIDFFKIIINEDVLYFKSHEKLKGNRIQLINKNDKSSPYFLYSKSEITLQWALARLKFGEYAKASLELLKAYRMLEENKHKFPEFTLNNKGLGLMHALLGSIPDEFNWLLNIADLKSDFSLGIKELNSILDDNKFSLYEEETLFMLSFLQINLGNNDTVCRNY
;
A
#
# COMPACT_ATOMS: atom_id res chain seq x y z
N MET A 1 -45.86 -46.38 11.33
CA MET A 1 -44.67 -45.65 11.86
C MET A 1 -44.05 -44.85 10.72
N LYS A 2 -44.23 -43.51 10.70
CA LYS A 2 -43.64 -42.62 9.69
C LYS A 2 -42.24 -42.22 10.17
N LYS A 3 -41.17 -42.60 9.42
CA LYS A 3 -39.79 -42.15 9.68
C LYS A 3 -39.64 -40.74 9.15
N ILE A 4 -39.43 -39.76 10.04
CA ILE A 4 -39.09 -38.39 9.69
C ILE A 4 -37.58 -38.38 9.47
N ILE A 5 -37.15 -38.18 8.21
CA ILE A 5 -35.75 -37.97 7.86
C ILE A 5 -35.44 -36.49 8.08
N PHE A 6 -34.63 -36.17 9.09
CA PHE A 6 -34.10 -34.84 9.32
C PHE A 6 -32.91 -34.62 8.35
N ILE A 7 -33.14 -33.87 7.30
CA ILE A 7 -32.05 -33.41 6.41
C ILE A 7 -31.35 -32.23 7.10
N PHE A 8 -30.18 -32.48 7.65
CA PHE A 8 -29.28 -31.43 8.16
C PHE A 8 -28.65 -30.74 6.95
N ILE A 9 -29.19 -29.58 6.54
CA ILE A 9 -28.57 -28.73 5.54
C ILE A 9 -27.35 -28.05 6.24
N LEU A 10 -26.17 -28.63 6.02
CA LEU A 10 -24.91 -27.97 6.38
C LEU A 10 -24.74 -26.76 5.46
N SER A 11 -25.21 -25.59 5.89
CA SER A 11 -24.88 -24.35 5.20
C SER A 11 -23.39 -24.08 5.42
N SER A 12 -22.57 -24.55 4.49
CA SER A 12 -21.15 -24.07 4.40
C SER A 12 -21.22 -22.58 4.14
N LYS A 13 -20.93 -21.77 5.17
CA LYS A 13 -20.64 -20.35 4.97
C LYS A 13 -19.41 -20.32 4.06
N MET A 14 -19.61 -20.06 2.76
CA MET A 14 -18.52 -19.64 1.89
C MET A 14 -17.99 -18.33 2.48
N SER A 15 -16.93 -18.43 3.27
CA SER A 15 -16.16 -17.27 3.67
C SER A 15 -15.48 -16.74 2.41
N PHE A 16 -16.08 -15.72 1.82
CA PHE A 16 -15.38 -14.97 0.77
C PHE A 16 -14.14 -14.33 1.40
N ALA A 17 -13.01 -14.48 0.72
CA ALA A 17 -11.83 -13.74 1.05
C ALA A 17 -12.19 -12.23 1.09
N SER A 18 -11.88 -11.56 2.19
CA SER A 18 -12.30 -10.18 2.45
C SER A 18 -11.16 -9.35 3.02
N PHE A 19 -11.30 -8.04 2.90
CA PHE A 19 -10.43 -7.10 3.62
C PHE A 19 -11.08 -6.79 4.97
N ASP A 20 -10.60 -7.47 6.01
CA ASP A 20 -11.08 -7.27 7.39
C ASP A 20 -10.00 -6.52 8.20
N MET A 21 -10.25 -5.23 8.47
CA MET A 21 -9.39 -4.35 9.28
C MET A 21 -9.68 -4.56 10.77
N ASN A 22 -9.55 -5.79 11.24
CA ASN A 22 -9.74 -6.15 12.66
C ASN A 22 -8.56 -5.68 13.55
N SER A 23 -8.65 -6.00 14.84
CA SER A 23 -7.63 -5.57 15.83
C SER A 23 -6.24 -6.10 15.54
N ASN A 24 -6.10 -7.36 15.10
CA ASN A 24 -4.78 -7.93 14.77
C ASN A 24 -4.14 -7.19 13.59
N ILE A 25 -4.92 -6.90 12.55
CA ILE A 25 -4.45 -6.17 11.37
C ILE A 25 -4.09 -4.73 11.73
N LYS A 26 -4.94 -4.01 12.48
CA LYS A 26 -4.61 -2.64 12.94
C LYS A 26 -3.32 -2.61 13.76
N SER A 27 -3.20 -3.51 14.75
CA SER A 27 -2.01 -3.56 15.59
C SER A 27 -0.77 -4.00 14.80
N SER A 28 -0.90 -4.95 13.86
CA SER A 28 0.23 -5.33 13.02
C SER A 28 0.72 -4.16 12.16
N TYR A 29 -0.18 -3.33 11.63
CA TYR A 29 0.19 -2.13 10.89
C TYR A 29 0.96 -1.13 11.76
N LEU A 30 0.46 -0.82 12.96
CA LEU A 30 1.16 0.09 13.88
C LEU A 30 2.55 -0.43 14.25
N HIS A 31 2.69 -1.73 14.56
CA HIS A 31 4.01 -2.33 14.79
C HIS A 31 4.93 -2.24 13.55
N ILE A 32 4.37 -2.34 12.33
CA ILE A 32 5.16 -2.17 11.10
C ILE A 32 5.68 -0.74 10.99
N ILE A 33 4.84 0.26 11.20
CA ILE A 33 5.24 1.67 11.12
C ILE A 33 6.30 2.01 12.18
N ASN A 34 6.19 1.41 13.37
CA ASN A 34 7.18 1.52 14.44
C ASN A 34 8.43 0.63 14.24
N LEU A 35 8.56 -0.05 13.10
CA LEU A 35 9.65 -0.96 12.75
C LEU A 35 9.78 -2.19 13.69
N GLU A 36 8.74 -2.51 14.42
CA GLU A 36 8.65 -3.65 15.34
C GLU A 36 8.21 -4.93 14.60
N PHE A 37 8.97 -5.31 13.57
CA PHE A 37 8.59 -6.37 12.61
C PHE A 37 8.35 -7.74 13.23
N LYS A 38 9.00 -8.04 14.37
CA LYS A 38 8.79 -9.31 15.07
C LYS A 38 7.39 -9.39 15.66
N GLU A 39 6.92 -8.31 16.28
CA GLU A 39 5.59 -8.24 16.88
C GLU A 39 4.51 -8.20 15.78
N ALA A 40 4.74 -7.44 14.71
CA ALA A 40 3.87 -7.44 13.55
C ALA A 40 3.68 -8.86 12.97
N ASN A 41 4.76 -9.62 12.77
CA ASN A 41 4.68 -10.99 12.25
C ASN A 41 3.90 -11.94 13.18
N LYS A 42 4.03 -11.82 14.51
CA LYS A 42 3.24 -12.62 15.46
C LYS A 42 1.73 -12.39 15.26
N LEU A 43 1.32 -11.13 15.08
CA LEU A 43 -0.08 -10.78 14.85
C LEU A 43 -0.58 -11.28 13.50
N LEU A 44 0.25 -11.18 12.46
CA LEU A 44 -0.07 -11.74 11.14
C LEU A 44 -0.18 -13.28 11.18
N ASP A 45 0.61 -13.96 11.99
CA ASP A 45 0.52 -15.42 12.20
C ASP A 45 -0.76 -15.82 12.92
N ILE A 46 -1.20 -15.01 13.89
CA ILE A 46 -2.51 -15.20 14.55
C ILE A 46 -3.64 -14.99 13.53
N GLU A 47 -3.60 -13.88 12.78
CA GLU A 47 -4.60 -13.58 11.76
C GLU A 47 -4.68 -14.67 10.70
N ARG A 48 -3.55 -15.20 10.25
CA ARG A 48 -3.49 -16.28 9.25
C ARG A 48 -4.15 -17.57 9.75
N LYS A 49 -4.12 -17.84 11.06
CA LYS A 49 -4.80 -19.00 11.66
C LYS A 49 -6.31 -18.78 11.78
N CYS A 50 -6.74 -17.55 12.06
CA CYS A 50 -8.15 -17.21 12.28
C CYS A 50 -8.87 -16.86 10.97
N ASN A 51 -8.21 -16.13 10.08
CA ASN A 51 -8.75 -15.60 8.82
C ASN A 51 -7.69 -15.61 7.71
N SER A 52 -7.30 -16.78 7.27
CA SER A 52 -6.21 -17.00 6.30
C SER A 52 -6.40 -16.30 4.96
N GLN A 53 -7.61 -15.88 4.64
CA GLN A 53 -7.96 -15.23 3.38
C GLN A 53 -8.00 -13.69 3.50
N ASN A 54 -7.68 -13.11 4.68
CA ASN A 54 -7.68 -11.67 4.84
C ASN A 54 -6.64 -11.00 3.91
N GLY A 55 -7.12 -10.13 3.01
CA GLY A 55 -6.29 -9.45 2.01
C GLY A 55 -5.25 -8.49 2.58
N PHE A 56 -5.35 -8.10 3.86
CA PHE A 56 -4.33 -7.29 4.53
C PHE A 56 -3.09 -8.09 4.92
N ILE A 57 -3.16 -9.40 5.09
CA ILE A 57 -1.99 -10.22 5.42
C ILE A 57 -0.89 -10.04 4.38
N PRO A 58 -1.11 -10.33 3.07
CA PRO A 58 -0.06 -10.17 2.06
C PRO A 58 0.38 -8.71 1.88
N LEU A 59 -0.49 -7.73 2.15
CA LEU A 59 -0.11 -6.32 2.13
C LEU A 59 0.88 -5.99 3.25
N HIS A 60 0.57 -6.37 4.50
CA HIS A 60 1.42 -6.08 5.66
C HIS A 60 2.76 -6.84 5.61
N GLU A 61 2.76 -8.07 5.12
CA GLU A 61 4.02 -8.79 4.82
C GLU A 61 4.87 -8.02 3.81
N ASN A 62 4.24 -7.39 2.80
CA ASN A 62 4.97 -6.59 1.83
C ASN A 62 5.56 -5.33 2.45
N TYR A 63 4.84 -4.66 3.36
CA TYR A 63 5.37 -3.52 4.12
C TYR A 63 6.62 -3.90 4.92
N ILE A 64 6.59 -5.04 5.62
CA ILE A 64 7.74 -5.53 6.39
C ILE A 64 8.96 -5.71 5.49
N ASP A 65 8.79 -6.38 4.34
CA ASP A 65 9.90 -6.58 3.41
C ASP A 65 10.37 -5.28 2.79
N PHE A 66 9.45 -4.39 2.43
CA PHE A 66 9.77 -3.08 1.89
C PHE A 66 10.63 -2.27 2.86
N PHE A 67 10.23 -2.14 4.12
CA PHE A 67 11.02 -1.40 5.11
C PHE A 67 12.38 -2.05 5.35
N LYS A 68 12.46 -3.38 5.42
CA LYS A 68 13.76 -4.07 5.53
C LYS A 68 14.66 -3.80 4.33
N ILE A 69 14.10 -3.79 3.11
CA ILE A 69 14.84 -3.49 1.88
C ILE A 69 15.37 -2.06 1.90
N ILE A 70 14.51 -1.08 2.24
CA ILE A 70 14.88 0.34 2.21
C ILE A 70 15.88 0.70 3.32
N ILE A 71 15.69 0.15 4.52
CA ILE A 71 16.52 0.49 5.70
C ILE A 71 17.88 -0.20 5.62
N ASN A 72 17.93 -1.49 5.30
CA ASN A 72 19.18 -2.26 5.30
C ASN A 72 19.97 -2.11 4.00
N GLU A 73 19.35 -1.63 2.93
CA GLU A 73 19.95 -1.49 1.59
C GLU A 73 20.61 -2.79 1.07
N ASP A 74 20.07 -3.95 1.50
CA ASP A 74 20.61 -5.26 1.17
C ASP A 74 20.10 -5.73 -0.20
N VAL A 75 20.99 -5.70 -1.19
CA VAL A 75 20.71 -6.14 -2.57
C VAL A 75 20.34 -7.62 -2.64
N LEU A 76 20.96 -8.48 -1.79
CA LEU A 76 20.66 -9.91 -1.79
C LEU A 76 19.27 -10.17 -1.23
N TYR A 77 18.91 -9.48 -0.15
CA TYR A 77 17.56 -9.54 0.40
C TYR A 77 16.53 -9.07 -0.63
N PHE A 78 16.75 -7.92 -1.27
CA PHE A 78 15.89 -7.40 -2.33
C PHE A 78 15.67 -8.43 -3.45
N LYS A 79 16.76 -9.00 -4.01
CA LYS A 79 16.68 -9.98 -5.11
C LYS A 79 15.99 -11.28 -4.70
N SER A 80 16.26 -11.78 -3.49
CA SER A 80 15.64 -13.01 -2.99
C SER A 80 14.14 -12.88 -2.77
N HIS A 81 13.64 -11.65 -2.45
CA HIS A 81 12.24 -11.38 -2.14
C HIS A 81 11.42 -10.90 -3.36
N GLU A 82 12.05 -10.63 -4.51
CA GLU A 82 11.37 -10.12 -5.72
C GLU A 82 10.17 -10.96 -6.15
N LYS A 83 10.25 -12.28 -6.04
CA LYS A 83 9.17 -13.22 -6.40
C LYS A 83 7.94 -13.11 -5.49
N LEU A 84 8.12 -12.65 -4.24
CA LEU A 84 7.03 -12.54 -3.27
C LEU A 84 5.99 -11.52 -3.68
N LYS A 85 6.38 -10.45 -4.40
CA LYS A 85 5.45 -9.49 -4.99
C LYS A 85 4.33 -10.17 -5.79
N GLY A 86 4.70 -11.02 -6.74
CA GLY A 86 3.75 -11.74 -7.58
C GLY A 86 2.82 -12.64 -6.77
N ASN A 87 3.38 -13.38 -5.83
CA ASN A 87 2.62 -14.27 -4.95
C ASN A 87 1.61 -13.50 -4.09
N ARG A 88 2.01 -12.37 -3.50
CA ARG A 88 1.13 -11.52 -2.68
C ARG A 88 -0.02 -10.93 -3.50
N ILE A 89 0.27 -10.44 -4.70
CA ILE A 89 -0.77 -9.94 -5.62
C ILE A 89 -1.74 -11.07 -6.00
N GLN A 90 -1.26 -12.32 -6.20
CA GLN A 90 -2.13 -13.47 -6.46
C GLN A 90 -3.03 -13.81 -5.27
N LEU A 91 -2.54 -13.66 -4.03
CA LEU A 91 -3.37 -13.84 -2.83
C LEU A 91 -4.45 -12.75 -2.76
N ILE A 92 -4.11 -11.49 -3.01
CA ILE A 92 -5.08 -10.39 -3.06
C ILE A 92 -6.13 -10.62 -4.16
N ASN A 93 -5.76 -11.19 -5.31
CA ASN A 93 -6.69 -11.45 -6.41
C ASN A 93 -7.83 -12.44 -6.06
N LYS A 94 -7.70 -13.17 -4.95
CA LYS A 94 -8.76 -14.05 -4.42
C LYS A 94 -9.78 -13.30 -3.58
N ASN A 95 -9.51 -12.05 -3.24
CA ASN A 95 -10.37 -11.21 -2.40
C ASN A 95 -11.49 -10.53 -3.19
N ASP A 96 -12.43 -9.96 -2.45
CA ASP A 96 -13.58 -9.24 -3.00
C ASP A 96 -13.12 -8.01 -3.81
N LYS A 97 -13.40 -8.04 -5.11
CA LYS A 97 -13.06 -6.97 -6.05
C LYS A 97 -13.94 -5.72 -5.92
N SER A 98 -15.06 -5.83 -5.19
CA SER A 98 -15.93 -4.69 -4.88
C SER A 98 -15.43 -3.88 -3.67
N SER A 99 -14.43 -4.36 -2.95
CA SER A 99 -13.80 -3.63 -1.87
C SER A 99 -12.86 -2.54 -2.39
N PRO A 100 -12.90 -1.31 -1.85
CA PRO A 100 -11.94 -0.26 -2.19
C PRO A 100 -10.50 -0.65 -1.83
N TYR A 101 -10.31 -1.58 -0.89
CA TYR A 101 -8.99 -2.09 -0.53
C TYR A 101 -8.41 -3.06 -1.57
N PHE A 102 -9.19 -3.55 -2.51
CA PHE A 102 -8.70 -4.52 -3.51
C PHE A 102 -7.63 -3.91 -4.44
N LEU A 103 -7.98 -2.83 -5.15
CA LEU A 103 -7.02 -2.12 -6.01
C LEU A 103 -5.99 -1.36 -5.19
N TYR A 104 -6.40 -0.77 -4.07
CA TYR A 104 -5.51 -0.09 -3.14
C TYR A 104 -4.35 -0.99 -2.70
N SER A 105 -4.61 -2.18 -2.16
CA SER A 105 -3.56 -3.08 -1.68
C SER A 105 -2.62 -3.54 -2.78
N LYS A 106 -3.14 -3.77 -3.99
CA LYS A 106 -2.31 -4.13 -5.15
C LYS A 106 -1.44 -2.97 -5.60
N SER A 107 -1.96 -1.74 -5.56
CA SER A 107 -1.21 -0.54 -5.89
C SER A 107 -0.11 -0.28 -4.87
N GLU A 108 -0.40 -0.40 -3.57
CA GLU A 108 0.59 -0.24 -2.50
C GLU A 108 1.77 -1.21 -2.66
N ILE A 109 1.50 -2.50 -2.83
CA ILE A 109 2.55 -3.49 -3.09
C ILE A 109 3.37 -3.10 -4.32
N THR A 110 2.70 -2.69 -5.40
CA THR A 110 3.38 -2.34 -6.66
C THR A 110 4.23 -1.07 -6.50
N LEU A 111 3.72 -0.05 -5.81
CA LEU A 111 4.42 1.19 -5.52
C LEU A 111 5.65 0.96 -4.63
N GLN A 112 5.53 0.19 -3.57
CA GLN A 112 6.64 -0.15 -2.68
C GLN A 112 7.76 -0.87 -3.45
N TRP A 113 7.45 -1.80 -4.34
CA TRP A 113 8.44 -2.45 -5.19
C TRP A 113 9.04 -1.50 -6.23
N ALA A 114 8.27 -0.55 -6.76
CA ALA A 114 8.80 0.50 -7.63
C ALA A 114 9.84 1.37 -6.91
N LEU A 115 9.52 1.82 -5.68
CA LEU A 115 10.45 2.60 -4.85
C LEU A 115 11.70 1.80 -4.48
N ALA A 116 11.56 0.52 -4.12
CA ALA A 116 12.70 -0.37 -3.89
C ALA A 116 13.59 -0.49 -5.15
N ARG A 117 13.00 -0.62 -6.33
CA ARG A 117 13.75 -0.67 -7.60
C ARG A 117 14.48 0.63 -7.90
N LEU A 118 13.85 1.79 -7.62
CA LEU A 118 14.52 3.09 -7.76
C LEU A 118 15.77 3.15 -6.88
N LYS A 119 15.66 2.68 -5.63
CA LYS A 119 16.80 2.62 -4.69
C LYS A 119 17.97 1.80 -5.23
N PHE A 120 17.70 0.71 -5.96
CA PHE A 120 18.73 -0.16 -6.53
C PHE A 120 19.03 0.11 -8.02
N GLY A 121 18.59 1.24 -8.56
CA GLY A 121 18.92 1.67 -9.94
C GLY A 121 18.20 0.91 -11.05
N GLU A 122 17.15 0.14 -10.74
CA GLU A 122 16.34 -0.57 -11.74
C GLU A 122 15.27 0.33 -12.36
N TYR A 123 15.67 1.50 -12.90
CA TYR A 123 14.77 2.59 -13.32
C TYR A 123 13.69 2.17 -14.31
N ALA A 124 14.03 1.39 -15.34
CA ALA A 124 13.06 0.96 -16.35
C ALA A 124 11.93 0.09 -15.76
N LYS A 125 12.26 -0.84 -14.86
CA LYS A 125 11.25 -1.66 -14.19
C LYS A 125 10.43 -0.83 -13.19
N ALA A 126 11.10 0.06 -12.46
CA ALA A 126 10.45 0.97 -11.51
C ALA A 126 9.39 1.84 -12.19
N SER A 127 9.70 2.40 -13.37
CA SER A 127 8.78 3.23 -14.13
C SER A 127 7.50 2.50 -14.53
N LEU A 128 7.64 1.27 -15.04
CA LEU A 128 6.49 0.44 -15.40
C LEU A 128 5.62 0.10 -14.18
N GLU A 129 6.26 -0.11 -13.02
CA GLU A 129 5.54 -0.38 -11.78
C GLU A 129 4.87 0.87 -11.21
N LEU A 130 5.52 2.04 -11.26
CA LEU A 130 4.91 3.31 -10.90
C LEU A 130 3.67 3.58 -11.73
N LEU A 131 3.77 3.46 -13.06
CA LEU A 131 2.63 3.63 -13.94
C LEU A 131 1.49 2.66 -13.63
N LYS A 132 1.81 1.40 -13.34
CA LYS A 132 0.81 0.40 -12.97
C LYS A 132 0.13 0.72 -11.64
N ALA A 133 0.89 1.15 -10.63
CA ALA A 133 0.35 1.56 -9.34
C ALA A 133 -0.57 2.79 -9.49
N TYR A 134 -0.12 3.79 -10.23
CA TYR A 134 -0.89 4.99 -10.52
C TYR A 134 -2.25 4.67 -11.15
N ARG A 135 -2.25 3.88 -12.24
CA ARG A 135 -3.49 3.49 -12.92
C ARG A 135 -4.46 2.74 -12.02
N MET A 136 -3.97 1.87 -11.15
CA MET A 136 -4.81 1.17 -10.17
C MET A 136 -5.43 2.13 -9.15
N LEU A 137 -4.69 3.14 -8.69
CA LEU A 137 -5.21 4.14 -7.75
C LEU A 137 -6.22 5.08 -8.42
N GLU A 138 -5.96 5.54 -9.64
CA GLU A 138 -6.92 6.36 -10.40
C GLU A 138 -8.22 5.58 -10.68
N GLU A 139 -8.11 4.31 -11.10
CA GLU A 139 -9.28 3.43 -11.26
C GLU A 139 -10.05 3.27 -9.95
N ASN A 140 -9.32 3.07 -8.83
CA ASN A 140 -9.93 2.92 -7.52
C ASN A 140 -10.61 4.22 -7.05
N LYS A 141 -9.97 5.36 -7.26
CA LYS A 141 -10.51 6.70 -6.94
C LYS A 141 -11.79 6.99 -7.74
N HIS A 142 -11.83 6.60 -9.01
CA HIS A 142 -13.02 6.73 -9.83
C HIS A 142 -14.18 5.82 -9.34
N LYS A 143 -13.86 4.58 -8.93
CA LYS A 143 -14.86 3.64 -8.42
C LYS A 143 -15.35 3.97 -7.01
N PHE A 144 -14.47 4.51 -6.18
CA PHE A 144 -14.69 4.79 -4.75
C PHE A 144 -14.20 6.19 -4.40
N PRO A 145 -14.90 7.26 -4.84
CA PRO A 145 -14.45 8.65 -4.65
C PRO A 145 -14.34 9.04 -3.17
N GLU A 146 -15.13 8.42 -2.28
CA GLU A 146 -15.09 8.66 -0.83
C GLU A 146 -13.96 7.90 -0.10
N PHE A 147 -13.18 7.10 -0.83
CA PHE A 147 -12.05 6.37 -0.27
C PHE A 147 -10.79 7.21 -0.40
N THR A 148 -10.67 8.21 0.48
CA THR A 148 -9.58 9.21 0.47
C THR A 148 -8.19 8.59 0.62
N LEU A 149 -8.09 7.37 1.16
CA LEU A 149 -6.81 6.66 1.30
C LEU A 149 -6.08 6.43 -0.04
N ASN A 150 -6.77 6.48 -1.18
CA ASN A 150 -6.13 6.50 -2.49
C ASN A 150 -5.12 7.65 -2.65
N ASN A 151 -5.41 8.78 -1.98
CA ASN A 151 -4.57 9.97 -2.04
C ASN A 151 -3.21 9.78 -1.37
N LYS A 152 -3.02 8.72 -0.55
CA LYS A 152 -1.70 8.41 0.02
C LYS A 152 -0.68 8.07 -1.07
N GLY A 153 -0.99 7.09 -1.91
CA GLY A 153 -0.11 6.70 -3.01
C GLY A 153 -0.11 7.70 -4.17
N LEU A 154 -1.27 8.30 -4.50
CA LEU A 154 -1.35 9.34 -5.54
C LEU A 154 -0.55 10.57 -5.14
N GLY A 155 -0.74 11.08 -3.92
CA GLY A 155 -0.04 12.24 -3.41
C GLY A 155 1.47 12.05 -3.38
N LEU A 156 1.92 10.87 -2.89
CA LEU A 156 3.34 10.54 -2.92
C LEU A 156 3.90 10.54 -4.36
N MET A 157 3.19 9.93 -5.30
CA MET A 157 3.64 9.88 -6.71
C MET A 157 3.62 11.26 -7.37
N HIS A 158 2.55 12.07 -7.18
CA HIS A 158 2.48 13.42 -7.76
C HIS A 158 3.63 14.30 -7.24
N ALA A 159 3.91 14.26 -5.92
CA ALA A 159 5.00 15.03 -5.33
C ALA A 159 6.38 14.56 -5.80
N LEU A 160 6.64 13.25 -5.82
CA LEU A 160 7.91 12.70 -6.31
C LEU A 160 8.14 13.02 -7.78
N LEU A 161 7.13 12.84 -8.63
CA LEU A 161 7.21 13.10 -10.06
C LEU A 161 7.34 14.60 -10.36
N GLY A 162 6.72 15.46 -9.54
CA GLY A 162 6.84 16.93 -9.65
C GLY A 162 8.23 17.46 -9.31
N SER A 163 9.10 16.62 -8.74
CA SER A 163 10.45 16.98 -8.30
C SER A 163 11.55 16.22 -9.06
N ILE A 164 11.19 15.47 -10.10
CA ILE A 164 12.15 14.72 -10.92
C ILE A 164 13.01 15.70 -11.74
N PRO A 165 14.35 15.53 -11.75
CA PRO A 165 15.24 16.26 -12.65
C PRO A 165 14.86 16.04 -14.12
N ASP A 166 15.16 17.05 -14.97
CA ASP A 166 14.77 17.07 -16.38
C ASP A 166 15.26 15.85 -17.19
N GLU A 167 16.37 15.26 -16.81
CA GLU A 167 16.91 14.05 -17.45
C GLU A 167 16.02 12.82 -17.30
N PHE A 168 15.08 12.82 -16.35
CA PHE A 168 14.11 11.75 -16.12
C PHE A 168 12.69 12.09 -16.62
N ASN A 169 12.50 13.24 -17.30
CA ASN A 169 11.20 13.65 -17.84
C ASN A 169 10.59 12.65 -18.82
N TRP A 170 11.39 11.75 -19.38
CA TRP A 170 10.87 10.64 -20.19
C TRP A 170 9.90 9.73 -19.40
N LEU A 171 10.05 9.64 -18.09
CA LEU A 171 9.12 8.92 -17.21
C LEU A 171 7.72 9.53 -17.22
N LEU A 172 7.65 10.87 -17.21
CA LEU A 172 6.39 11.63 -17.23
C LEU A 172 5.69 11.46 -18.57
N ASN A 173 6.45 11.46 -19.67
CA ASN A 173 5.91 11.36 -21.03
C ASN A 173 5.32 9.98 -21.35
N ILE A 174 5.82 8.89 -20.75
CA ILE A 174 5.30 7.53 -20.98
C ILE A 174 3.92 7.32 -20.38
N ALA A 175 3.55 8.11 -19.36
CA ALA A 175 2.49 7.73 -18.45
C ALA A 175 1.30 8.69 -18.45
N ASP A 176 1.40 9.85 -19.14
CA ASP A 176 0.44 10.95 -18.95
C ASP A 176 0.23 11.28 -17.46
N LEU A 177 1.31 11.07 -16.67
CA LEU A 177 1.28 11.23 -15.22
C LEU A 177 1.28 12.72 -14.88
N LYS A 178 0.33 13.12 -14.07
CA LYS A 178 0.36 14.46 -13.49
C LYS A 178 1.54 14.55 -12.54
N SER A 179 2.42 15.48 -12.78
CA SER A 179 3.54 15.81 -11.92
C SER A 179 3.31 17.18 -11.31
N ASP A 180 2.96 17.22 -10.03
CA ASP A 180 2.66 18.47 -9.31
C ASP A 180 2.94 18.25 -7.82
N PHE A 181 4.02 18.84 -7.34
CA PHE A 181 4.40 18.75 -5.93
C PHE A 181 3.30 19.28 -5.00
N SER A 182 2.72 20.45 -5.34
CA SER A 182 1.68 21.07 -4.52
C SER A 182 0.41 20.21 -4.45
N LEU A 183 0.02 19.61 -5.57
CA LEU A 183 -1.09 18.66 -5.63
C LEU A 183 -0.81 17.45 -4.74
N GLY A 184 0.39 16.89 -4.82
CA GLY A 184 0.80 15.75 -4.00
C GLY A 184 0.71 16.04 -2.50
N ILE A 185 1.21 17.19 -2.06
CA ILE A 185 1.11 17.63 -0.66
C ILE A 185 -0.35 17.81 -0.25
N LYS A 186 -1.18 18.41 -1.09
CA LYS A 186 -2.63 18.58 -0.82
C LYS A 186 -3.35 17.23 -0.68
N GLU A 187 -3.04 16.26 -1.53
CA GLU A 187 -3.63 14.93 -1.47
C GLU A 187 -3.23 14.20 -0.19
N LEU A 188 -1.96 14.26 0.22
CA LEU A 188 -1.51 13.68 1.49
C LEU A 188 -2.20 14.34 2.69
N ASN A 189 -2.31 15.67 2.73
CA ASN A 189 -3.02 16.36 3.81
C ASN A 189 -4.49 15.95 3.89
N SER A 190 -5.15 15.66 2.78
CA SER A 190 -6.56 15.22 2.80
C SER A 190 -6.81 13.92 3.58
N ILE A 191 -5.75 13.11 3.80
CA ILE A 191 -5.84 11.90 4.63
C ILE A 191 -5.85 12.26 6.11
N LEU A 192 -5.05 13.25 6.50
CA LEU A 192 -4.99 13.75 7.89
C LEU A 192 -6.33 14.38 8.31
N ASP A 193 -7.05 14.96 7.34
CA ASP A 193 -8.36 15.56 7.56
C ASP A 193 -9.50 14.51 7.65
N ASP A 194 -9.25 13.25 7.26
CA ASP A 194 -10.26 12.18 7.26
C ASP A 194 -10.07 11.22 8.43
N ASN A 195 -10.82 11.42 9.50
CA ASN A 195 -10.77 10.57 10.71
C ASN A 195 -10.97 9.07 10.46
N LYS A 196 -11.56 8.67 9.32
CA LYS A 196 -11.73 7.25 8.96
C LYS A 196 -10.38 6.57 8.73
N PHE A 197 -9.36 7.35 8.36
CA PHE A 197 -8.03 6.86 8.03
C PHE A 197 -6.94 7.30 9.02
N SER A 198 -7.33 7.70 10.24
CA SER A 198 -6.40 8.08 11.32
C SER A 198 -5.33 7.01 11.61
N LEU A 199 -5.61 5.75 11.33
CA LEU A 199 -4.61 4.67 11.41
C LEU A 199 -3.35 4.95 10.56
N TYR A 200 -3.49 5.69 9.47
CA TYR A 200 -2.41 5.99 8.51
C TYR A 200 -1.75 7.35 8.75
N GLU A 201 -2.10 8.03 9.84
CA GLU A 201 -1.62 9.38 10.15
C GLU A 201 -0.09 9.44 10.25
N GLU A 202 0.53 8.56 11.05
CA GLU A 202 1.99 8.53 11.26
C GLU A 202 2.76 8.31 9.94
N GLU A 203 2.31 7.36 9.12
CA GLU A 203 2.93 7.11 7.80
C GLU A 203 2.77 8.33 6.89
N THR A 204 1.60 8.98 6.90
CA THR A 204 1.31 10.16 6.08
C THR A 204 2.15 11.36 6.50
N LEU A 205 2.28 11.59 7.82
CA LEU A 205 3.16 12.64 8.37
C LEU A 205 4.63 12.39 8.01
N PHE A 206 5.08 11.14 8.08
CA PHE A 206 6.43 10.78 7.65
C PHE A 206 6.64 11.10 6.16
N MET A 207 5.69 10.72 5.29
CA MET A 207 5.76 11.03 3.86
C MET A 207 5.81 12.54 3.59
N LEU A 208 4.94 13.32 4.25
CA LEU A 208 4.92 14.78 4.13
C LEU A 208 6.25 15.39 4.58
N SER A 209 6.76 14.98 5.74
CA SER A 209 8.04 15.46 6.26
C SER A 209 9.19 15.13 5.31
N PHE A 210 9.25 13.89 4.82
CA PHE A 210 10.26 13.45 3.86
C PHE A 210 10.23 14.28 2.58
N LEU A 211 9.03 14.49 2.00
CA LEU A 211 8.86 15.27 0.77
C LEU A 211 9.26 16.73 0.97
N GLN A 212 8.84 17.34 2.07
CA GLN A 212 9.16 18.74 2.36
C GLN A 212 10.67 18.96 2.59
N ILE A 213 11.33 18.08 3.35
CA ILE A 213 12.76 18.18 3.65
C ILE A 213 13.61 17.96 2.40
N ASN A 214 13.26 16.96 1.57
CA ASN A 214 14.13 16.56 0.47
C ASN A 214 13.78 17.22 -0.87
N LEU A 215 12.54 17.64 -1.07
CA LEU A 215 12.03 18.11 -2.35
C LEU A 215 11.33 19.47 -2.27
N GLY A 216 10.93 19.91 -1.07
CA GLY A 216 10.30 21.21 -0.85
C GLY A 216 11.30 22.37 -0.94
N ASN A 217 10.92 23.46 -1.63
CA ASN A 217 11.77 24.65 -1.76
C ASN A 217 11.72 25.58 -0.53
N ASN A 218 11.04 25.19 0.56
CA ASN A 218 10.82 26.03 1.75
C ASN A 218 11.12 25.29 3.05
N ASP A 219 12.25 25.58 3.67
CA ASP A 219 12.67 25.06 5.01
C ASP A 219 11.70 25.40 6.17
N THR A 220 10.80 26.36 5.98
CA THR A 220 9.91 26.85 7.04
C THR A 220 8.69 25.97 7.29
N VAL A 221 8.27 25.19 6.32
CA VAL A 221 7.02 24.35 6.43
C VAL A 221 7.29 23.06 7.19
N CYS A 222 8.51 22.52 7.13
CA CYS A 222 8.87 21.24 7.76
C CYS A 222 8.81 21.25 9.30
N ARG A 223 8.75 22.41 9.94
CA ARG A 223 8.70 22.53 11.41
C ARG A 223 7.31 22.40 12.00
N ASN A 224 6.28 22.25 11.16
CA ASN A 224 4.88 22.19 11.57
C ASN A 224 4.27 20.77 11.54
N TYR A 225 5.08 19.74 11.21
CA TYR A 225 4.67 18.34 11.19
C TYR A 225 5.39 17.49 12.22
#